data_eb8caf2863d9560e923de3db9e8c138d
#
_entry.id   eb8caf2863d9560e923de3db9e8c138d
#
_cell.length_a   1.000
_cell.length_b   1.000
_cell.length_c   1.000
_cell.angle_alpha   90.00
_cell.angle_beta   90.00
_cell.angle_gamma   90.00
#
_symmetry.space_group_name_H-M   'P 1'
#
loop_
_entity.id
_entity.type
_entity.pdbx_description
1 polymer ?
#
loop_
_entity_poly.entity_id
_entity_poly.type
_entity_poly.pdbx_seq_one_letter_code
_entity_poly.pdbx_strand_id
1 'polypeptide(L)'
;MVNRLGSIEVFPPAGQYVYLDAASVGLSHTDGANAISNWQRDLAERGTVAFTEQDEVECLDNLNNATAKLFNAKVEDIATASSETVLMSSLAWAVMPQIGSNIVSTETTHPSTVYPWMRVAEHTGSKVRWAKADASLSIDPDELESLIDDDTSVVCLSHVEWGSGQVFDLKRFADTAHKHGAICVIDATQSAGQIPIDVQATGVDAVATSTYKWLCGPFGTGMMYVSPELQKLSPGIIGWRSHKDMWDFQGDRFEYADSAKRYEFGTMAYGTALGATVSANYLLDISIESIAKHN
;
A
#
# COMPACT_ATOMS: atom_id res chain seq x y z
N MET A 1 -29.62 15.68 -12.53
CA MET A 1 -28.42 16.16 -11.80
C MET A 1 -27.65 14.92 -11.39
N VAL A 2 -26.39 14.80 -11.79
CA VAL A 2 -25.53 13.71 -11.28
C VAL A 2 -25.36 13.91 -9.78
N ASN A 3 -25.69 12.89 -9.01
CA ASN A 3 -25.54 12.95 -7.54
C ASN A 3 -24.03 12.83 -7.26
N ARG A 4 -23.36 13.93 -6.95
CA ARG A 4 -21.92 13.97 -6.68
C ARG A 4 -21.69 13.54 -5.24
N LEU A 5 -20.78 12.62 -5.00
CA LEU A 5 -20.34 12.23 -3.66
C LEU A 5 -19.31 13.23 -3.11
N GLY A 6 -18.42 13.76 -3.97
CA GLY A 6 -17.40 14.73 -3.57
C GLY A 6 -17.78 16.18 -3.86
N SER A 7 -17.19 17.12 -3.11
CA SER A 7 -17.39 18.56 -3.29
C SER A 7 -16.48 19.12 -4.40
N ILE A 8 -17.01 20.06 -5.20
CA ILE A 8 -16.22 20.84 -6.17
C ILE A 8 -15.20 21.76 -5.46
N GLU A 9 -15.48 22.17 -4.23
CA GLU A 9 -14.56 22.98 -3.43
C GLU A 9 -13.31 22.19 -3.07
N VAL A 10 -13.48 20.88 -2.84
CA VAL A 10 -12.39 19.96 -2.55
C VAL A 10 -11.63 19.53 -3.81
N PHE A 11 -12.34 19.36 -4.93
CA PHE A 11 -11.80 18.97 -6.23
C PHE A 11 -12.19 19.97 -7.31
N PRO A 12 -11.60 21.19 -7.35
CA PRO A 12 -11.99 22.25 -8.28
C PRO A 12 -11.96 21.84 -9.76
N PRO A 13 -11.00 21.00 -10.24
CA PRO A 13 -11.00 20.56 -11.64
C PRO A 13 -12.27 19.78 -12.02
N ALA A 14 -12.94 19.09 -11.10
CA ALA A 14 -14.19 18.38 -11.37
C ALA A 14 -15.37 19.33 -11.74
N GLY A 15 -15.23 20.63 -11.49
CA GLY A 15 -16.16 21.66 -11.96
C GLY A 15 -15.90 22.17 -13.38
N GLN A 16 -14.71 21.89 -13.93
CA GLN A 16 -14.22 22.43 -15.20
C GLN A 16 -14.04 21.33 -16.26
N TYR A 17 -13.68 20.11 -15.84
CA TYR A 17 -13.36 18.99 -16.72
C TYR A 17 -14.17 17.75 -16.35
N VAL A 18 -14.35 16.85 -17.31
CA VAL A 18 -14.68 15.46 -17.07
C VAL A 18 -13.34 14.73 -16.88
N TYR A 19 -12.94 14.49 -15.64
CA TYR A 19 -11.66 13.87 -15.31
C TYR A 19 -11.83 12.36 -15.21
N LEU A 20 -11.21 11.59 -16.10
CA LEU A 20 -11.32 10.14 -16.21
C LEU A 20 -9.97 9.40 -16.04
N ASP A 21 -8.91 10.10 -15.62
CA ASP A 21 -7.55 9.55 -15.56
C ASP A 21 -7.05 9.30 -14.11
N ALA A 22 -7.96 8.99 -13.19
CA ALA A 22 -7.61 8.68 -11.80
C ALA A 22 -6.74 7.41 -11.69
N ALA A 23 -6.83 6.50 -12.65
CA ALA A 23 -5.97 5.32 -12.74
C ALA A 23 -4.49 5.66 -12.96
N SER A 24 -4.20 6.82 -13.57
CA SER A 24 -2.85 7.37 -13.73
C SER A 24 -2.49 8.26 -12.52
N VAL A 25 -3.25 9.34 -12.32
CA VAL A 25 -3.09 10.28 -11.19
C VAL A 25 -4.47 10.74 -10.74
N GLY A 26 -4.81 10.59 -9.47
CA GLY A 26 -6.05 11.13 -8.91
C GLY A 26 -6.01 12.67 -8.81
N LEU A 27 -7.19 13.29 -8.78
CA LEU A 27 -7.27 14.71 -8.41
C LEU A 27 -6.86 14.87 -6.95
N SER A 28 -5.86 15.70 -6.68
CA SER A 28 -5.40 15.95 -5.31
C SER A 28 -6.47 16.68 -4.50
N HIS A 29 -6.66 16.25 -3.27
CA HIS A 29 -7.52 16.91 -2.28
C HIS A 29 -6.98 18.29 -1.94
N THR A 30 -7.78 19.36 -2.09
CA THR A 30 -7.33 20.76 -1.88
C THR A 30 -6.79 20.98 -0.46
N ASP A 31 -7.50 20.49 0.57
CA ASP A 31 -7.04 20.67 1.94
C ASP A 31 -5.81 19.81 2.25
N GLY A 32 -5.64 18.66 1.58
CA GLY A 32 -4.41 17.88 1.65
C GLY A 32 -3.21 18.66 1.09
N ALA A 33 -3.38 19.32 -0.06
CA ALA A 33 -2.34 20.19 -0.64
C ALA A 33 -2.04 21.42 0.26
N ASN A 34 -3.08 22.00 0.90
CA ASN A 34 -2.93 23.09 1.86
C ASN A 34 -2.16 22.63 3.12
N ALA A 35 -2.46 21.43 3.65
CA ALA A 35 -1.76 20.89 4.80
C ALA A 35 -0.25 20.74 4.54
N ILE A 36 0.14 20.22 3.36
CA ILE A 36 1.54 20.12 2.94
C ILE A 36 2.19 21.51 2.87
N SER A 37 1.53 22.45 2.22
CA SER A 37 2.05 23.82 2.01
C SER A 37 2.22 24.57 3.33
N ASN A 38 1.28 24.43 4.25
CA ASN A 38 1.32 25.06 5.58
C ASN A 38 2.44 24.45 6.42
N TRP A 39 2.56 23.15 6.46
CA TRP A 39 3.64 22.46 7.16
C TRP A 39 5.01 22.90 6.65
N GLN A 40 5.22 22.98 5.33
CA GLN A 40 6.48 23.44 4.74
C GLN A 40 6.78 24.90 5.08
N ARG A 41 5.76 25.75 5.12
CA ARG A 41 5.90 27.16 5.53
C ARG A 41 6.29 27.28 6.99
N ASP A 42 5.61 26.53 7.87
CA ASP A 42 5.92 26.52 9.30
C ASP A 42 7.34 26.08 9.58
N LEU A 43 7.84 25.07 8.86
CA LEU A 43 9.24 24.66 8.96
C LEU A 43 10.21 25.76 8.49
N ALA A 44 9.89 26.44 7.40
CA ALA A 44 10.74 27.52 6.87
C ALA A 44 10.81 28.72 7.82
N GLU A 45 9.75 29.00 8.57
CA GLU A 45 9.66 30.14 9.48
C GLU A 45 10.18 29.81 10.88
N ARG A 46 10.00 28.57 11.37
CA ARG A 46 10.19 28.23 12.79
C ARG A 46 11.08 27.00 13.04
N GLY A 47 11.44 26.24 12.00
CA GLY A 47 12.28 25.05 12.12
C GLY A 47 11.73 24.05 13.13
N THR A 48 12.56 23.57 14.06
CA THR A 48 12.17 22.58 15.08
C THR A 48 11.14 23.08 16.11
N VAL A 49 10.86 24.38 16.18
CA VAL A 49 9.77 24.93 17.00
C VAL A 49 8.41 24.59 16.40
N ALA A 50 8.36 24.36 15.09
CA ALA A 50 7.14 23.96 14.36
C ALA A 50 7.02 22.46 14.15
N PHE A 51 8.07 21.68 14.45
CA PHE A 51 8.09 20.24 14.20
C PHE A 51 8.91 19.55 15.29
N THR A 52 8.24 19.10 16.32
CA THR A 52 8.82 18.41 17.49
C THR A 52 8.92 16.90 17.23
N GLU A 53 9.61 16.19 18.12
CA GLU A 53 9.64 14.71 18.13
C GLU A 53 8.23 14.09 18.18
N GLN A 54 7.32 14.72 18.93
CA GLN A 54 5.93 14.29 18.99
C GLN A 54 5.21 14.48 17.64
N ASP A 55 5.38 15.61 16.98
CA ASP A 55 4.83 15.86 15.64
C ASP A 55 5.38 14.86 14.62
N GLU A 56 6.66 14.47 14.73
CA GLU A 56 7.29 13.49 13.87
C GLU A 56 6.68 12.08 14.00
N VAL A 57 6.31 11.69 15.22
CA VAL A 57 5.58 10.44 15.48
C VAL A 57 4.17 10.53 14.93
N GLU A 58 3.43 11.57 15.30
CA GLU A 58 2.02 11.74 14.97
C GLU A 58 1.75 11.85 13.46
N CYS A 59 2.66 12.42 12.68
CA CYS A 59 2.53 12.49 11.21
C CYS A 59 2.28 11.13 10.59
N LEU A 60 3.03 10.10 10.99
CA LEU A 60 2.86 8.74 10.45
C LEU A 60 1.75 7.99 11.17
N ASP A 61 1.63 8.11 12.50
CA ASP A 61 0.61 7.44 13.28
C ASP A 61 -0.81 7.85 12.85
N ASN A 62 -1.02 9.13 12.49
CA ASN A 62 -2.30 9.60 11.97
C ASN A 62 -2.64 8.97 10.61
N LEU A 63 -1.66 8.80 9.72
CA LEU A 63 -1.86 8.12 8.45
C LEU A 63 -2.07 6.62 8.65
N ASN A 64 -1.30 5.99 9.56
CA ASN A 64 -1.47 4.58 9.91
C ASN A 64 -2.87 4.31 10.47
N ASN A 65 -3.41 5.20 11.32
CA ASN A 65 -4.78 5.12 11.83
C ASN A 65 -5.83 5.21 10.72
N ALA A 66 -5.66 6.13 9.77
CA ALA A 66 -6.57 6.25 8.63
C ALA A 66 -6.50 5.00 7.72
N THR A 67 -5.29 4.49 7.47
CA THR A 67 -5.06 3.27 6.68
C THR A 67 -5.66 2.03 7.35
N ALA A 68 -5.53 1.90 8.67
CA ALA A 68 -6.14 0.81 9.42
C ALA A 68 -7.66 0.76 9.23
N LYS A 69 -8.32 1.92 9.21
CA LYS A 69 -9.77 2.01 8.91
C LYS A 69 -10.07 1.65 7.45
N LEU A 70 -9.24 2.09 6.50
CA LEU A 70 -9.41 1.78 5.06
C LEU A 70 -9.34 0.28 4.78
N PHE A 71 -8.55 -0.47 5.54
CA PHE A 71 -8.29 -1.90 5.31
C PHE A 71 -8.96 -2.83 6.33
N ASN A 72 -9.75 -2.29 7.26
CA ASN A 72 -10.30 -3.04 8.41
C ASN A 72 -9.19 -3.81 9.17
N ALA A 73 -8.09 -3.12 9.45
CA ALA A 73 -6.91 -3.63 10.13
C ALA A 73 -6.74 -2.98 11.52
N LYS A 74 -5.81 -3.52 12.31
CA LYS A 74 -5.33 -2.83 13.51
C LYS A 74 -4.22 -1.85 13.12
N VAL A 75 -4.07 -0.75 13.88
CA VAL A 75 -3.05 0.26 13.59
C VAL A 75 -1.63 -0.28 13.72
N GLU A 76 -1.39 -1.20 14.63
CA GLU A 76 -0.10 -1.88 14.79
C GLU A 76 0.31 -2.75 13.59
N ASP A 77 -0.65 -3.09 12.73
CA ASP A 77 -0.42 -3.88 11.51
C ASP A 77 -0.15 -3.01 10.28
N ILE A 78 -0.07 -1.68 10.46
CA ILE A 78 0.15 -0.73 9.37
C ILE A 78 1.55 -0.11 9.45
N ALA A 79 2.16 0.06 8.29
CA ALA A 79 3.40 0.81 8.11
C ALA A 79 3.27 1.82 6.98
N THR A 80 3.89 2.99 7.15
CA THR A 80 4.00 4.04 6.13
C THR A 80 5.43 4.16 5.62
N ALA A 81 5.62 4.36 4.32
CA ALA A 81 6.91 4.67 3.71
C ALA A 81 6.76 5.66 2.55
N SER A 82 7.88 5.95 1.87
CA SER A 82 7.93 6.93 0.76
C SER A 82 7.20 6.47 -0.51
N SER A 83 6.90 5.20 -0.66
CA SER A 83 6.08 4.65 -1.77
C SER A 83 5.66 3.21 -1.49
N GLU A 84 4.62 2.76 -2.18
CA GLU A 84 4.22 1.35 -2.25
C GLU A 84 5.38 0.46 -2.67
N THR A 85 6.12 0.82 -3.71
CA THR A 85 7.24 0.05 -4.26
C THR A 85 8.37 -0.18 -3.24
N VAL A 86 8.65 0.79 -2.37
CA VAL A 86 9.63 0.65 -1.28
C VAL A 86 9.14 -0.38 -0.26
N LEU A 87 7.88 -0.32 0.13
CA LEU A 87 7.26 -1.28 1.05
C LEU A 87 7.24 -2.69 0.46
N MET A 88 6.81 -2.83 -0.79
CA MET A 88 6.79 -4.10 -1.52
C MET A 88 8.20 -4.68 -1.64
N SER A 89 9.21 -3.86 -1.95
CA SER A 89 10.61 -4.29 -2.02
C SER A 89 11.12 -4.75 -0.65
N SER A 90 10.83 -3.99 0.40
CA SER A 90 11.21 -4.36 1.76
C SER A 90 10.59 -5.68 2.20
N LEU A 91 9.31 -5.90 1.86
CA LEU A 91 8.60 -7.15 2.14
C LEU A 91 9.18 -8.33 1.33
N ALA A 92 9.44 -8.15 0.05
CA ALA A 92 10.01 -9.20 -0.79
C ALA A 92 11.36 -9.69 -0.26
N TRP A 93 12.23 -8.78 0.18
CA TRP A 93 13.50 -9.12 0.83
C TRP A 93 13.33 -9.71 2.24
N ALA A 94 12.24 -9.41 2.95
CA ALA A 94 11.91 -10.05 4.23
C ALA A 94 11.50 -11.51 4.06
N VAL A 95 10.67 -11.79 3.05
CA VAL A 95 10.13 -13.14 2.75
C VAL A 95 11.19 -14.04 2.13
N MET A 96 11.98 -13.54 1.18
CA MET A 96 13.06 -14.26 0.49
C MET A 96 12.64 -15.68 0.05
N PRO A 97 11.75 -15.84 -0.95
CA PRO A 97 11.33 -17.15 -1.46
C PRO A 97 12.51 -18.05 -1.76
N GLN A 98 12.51 -19.29 -1.27
CA GLN A 98 13.64 -20.20 -1.32
C GLN A 98 13.89 -20.74 -2.74
N ILE A 99 15.11 -21.24 -3.00
CA ILE A 99 15.43 -21.99 -4.23
C ILE A 99 14.50 -23.19 -4.38
N GLY A 100 13.98 -23.39 -5.58
CA GLY A 100 13.01 -24.46 -5.87
C GLY A 100 11.56 -24.04 -5.71
N SER A 101 11.28 -22.94 -4.97
CA SER A 101 9.94 -22.40 -4.88
C SER A 101 9.58 -21.48 -6.05
N ASN A 102 8.31 -21.12 -6.12
CA ASN A 102 7.81 -20.17 -7.12
C ASN A 102 6.98 -19.04 -6.52
N ILE A 103 6.86 -17.98 -7.31
CA ILE A 103 6.03 -16.81 -7.07
C ILE A 103 4.99 -16.78 -8.20
N VAL A 104 3.71 -16.74 -7.86
CA VAL A 104 2.64 -16.65 -8.86
C VAL A 104 2.18 -15.21 -9.02
N SER A 105 2.08 -14.73 -10.26
CA SER A 105 1.59 -13.39 -10.60
C SER A 105 0.92 -13.39 -11.98
N THR A 106 0.41 -12.23 -12.41
CA THR A 106 -0.19 -12.03 -13.73
C THR A 106 0.75 -11.26 -14.65
N GLU A 107 0.72 -11.52 -15.96
CA GLU A 107 1.54 -10.77 -16.91
C GLU A 107 1.07 -9.32 -17.12
N THR A 108 -0.15 -8.99 -16.66
CA THR A 108 -0.74 -7.67 -16.73
C THR A 108 -0.52 -6.83 -15.47
N THR A 109 0.02 -7.42 -14.40
CA THR A 109 0.24 -6.70 -13.14
C THR A 109 1.19 -5.51 -13.32
N HIS A 110 1.01 -4.47 -12.50
CA HIS A 110 1.90 -3.31 -12.57
C HIS A 110 3.34 -3.71 -12.16
N PRO A 111 4.38 -3.22 -12.85
CA PRO A 111 5.78 -3.56 -12.55
C PRO A 111 6.19 -3.37 -11.08
N SER A 112 5.68 -2.35 -10.39
CA SER A 112 5.97 -2.12 -8.95
C SER A 112 5.51 -3.27 -8.07
N THR A 113 4.45 -3.97 -8.46
CA THR A 113 3.91 -5.13 -7.73
C THR A 113 4.87 -6.31 -7.81
N VAL A 114 5.46 -6.61 -8.97
CA VAL A 114 6.16 -7.87 -9.21
C VAL A 114 7.68 -7.74 -9.36
N TYR A 115 8.23 -6.61 -9.83
CA TYR A 115 9.68 -6.45 -9.98
C TYR A 115 10.48 -6.63 -8.69
N PRO A 116 9.99 -6.20 -7.50
CA PRO A 116 10.65 -6.53 -6.24
C PRO A 116 10.83 -8.05 -6.04
N TRP A 117 9.80 -8.82 -6.34
CA TRP A 117 9.83 -10.29 -6.25
C TRP A 117 10.73 -10.93 -7.30
N MET A 118 10.73 -10.43 -8.54
CA MET A 118 11.66 -10.87 -9.59
C MET A 118 13.11 -10.63 -9.16
N ARG A 119 13.39 -9.46 -8.54
CA ARG A 119 14.75 -9.15 -8.05
C ARG A 119 15.20 -10.09 -6.93
N VAL A 120 14.29 -10.46 -6.03
CA VAL A 120 14.59 -11.43 -4.98
C VAL A 120 14.72 -12.84 -5.57
N ALA A 121 13.86 -13.23 -6.51
CA ALA A 121 13.92 -14.49 -7.22
C ALA A 121 15.26 -14.68 -7.94
N GLU A 122 15.77 -13.63 -8.59
CA GLU A 122 17.11 -13.63 -9.20
C GLU A 122 18.22 -13.93 -8.16
N HIS A 123 18.07 -13.42 -6.94
CA HIS A 123 19.02 -13.65 -5.85
C HIS A 123 18.90 -15.06 -5.24
N THR A 124 17.68 -15.52 -5.00
CA THR A 124 17.41 -16.78 -4.28
C THR A 124 17.37 -18.01 -5.19
N GLY A 125 17.15 -17.82 -6.50
CA GLY A 125 16.95 -18.90 -7.47
C GLY A 125 15.51 -19.43 -7.51
N SER A 126 14.54 -18.77 -6.87
CA SER A 126 13.12 -19.03 -7.08
C SER A 126 12.66 -18.57 -8.47
N LYS A 127 11.44 -18.91 -8.89
CA LYS A 127 10.93 -18.59 -10.23
C LYS A 127 9.60 -17.86 -10.15
N VAL A 128 9.36 -16.93 -11.08
CA VAL A 128 8.03 -16.34 -11.25
C VAL A 128 7.24 -17.15 -12.29
N ARG A 129 6.01 -17.53 -11.94
CA ARG A 129 5.01 -18.14 -12.83
C ARG A 129 3.97 -17.08 -13.18
N TRP A 130 3.60 -17.05 -14.45
CA TRP A 130 2.75 -16.01 -15.00
C TRP A 130 1.42 -16.57 -15.50
N ALA A 131 0.31 -16.11 -14.93
CA ALA A 131 -0.98 -16.26 -15.59
C ALA A 131 -1.03 -15.35 -16.82
N LYS A 132 -1.46 -15.92 -17.95
CA LYS A 132 -1.47 -15.26 -19.24
C LYS A 132 -2.74 -14.47 -19.47
N ALA A 133 -2.61 -13.29 -20.07
CA ALA A 133 -3.75 -12.50 -20.49
C ALA A 133 -4.22 -12.93 -21.88
N ASP A 134 -5.50 -12.83 -22.11
CA ASP A 134 -6.09 -12.93 -23.43
C ASP A 134 -5.90 -11.60 -24.23
N ALA A 135 -6.45 -11.56 -25.45
CA ALA A 135 -6.35 -10.37 -26.32
C ALA A 135 -7.05 -9.12 -25.75
N SER A 136 -7.94 -9.28 -24.75
CA SER A 136 -8.61 -8.19 -24.05
C SER A 136 -7.86 -7.73 -22.78
N LEU A 137 -6.68 -8.27 -22.52
CA LEU A 137 -5.91 -8.10 -21.29
C LEU A 137 -6.60 -8.69 -20.04
N SER A 138 -7.48 -9.67 -20.23
CA SER A 138 -8.16 -10.36 -19.14
C SER A 138 -7.37 -11.61 -18.76
N ILE A 139 -7.26 -11.84 -17.47
CA ILE A 139 -6.66 -13.05 -16.87
C ILE A 139 -7.81 -13.99 -16.49
N ASP A 140 -7.73 -15.25 -16.88
CA ASP A 140 -8.63 -16.27 -16.39
C ASP A 140 -8.31 -16.60 -14.91
N PRO A 141 -9.24 -16.35 -13.96
CA PRO A 141 -8.98 -16.64 -12.56
C PRO A 141 -8.74 -18.12 -12.26
N ASP A 142 -9.31 -19.05 -13.05
CA ASP A 142 -9.12 -20.48 -12.87
C ASP A 142 -7.71 -20.91 -13.36
N GLU A 143 -7.23 -20.31 -14.45
CA GLU A 143 -5.84 -20.50 -14.90
C GLU A 143 -4.85 -19.96 -13.85
N LEU A 144 -5.08 -18.74 -13.34
CA LEU A 144 -4.25 -18.15 -12.29
C LEU A 144 -4.20 -19.04 -11.05
N GLU A 145 -5.36 -19.54 -10.59
CA GLU A 145 -5.43 -20.43 -9.44
C GLU A 145 -4.69 -21.74 -9.68
N SER A 146 -4.75 -22.31 -10.89
CA SER A 146 -4.09 -23.56 -11.26
C SER A 146 -2.55 -23.49 -11.22
N LEU A 147 -1.97 -22.28 -11.23
CA LEU A 147 -0.53 -22.07 -11.10
C LEU A 147 -0.02 -22.14 -9.66
N ILE A 148 -0.93 -22.10 -8.68
CA ILE A 148 -0.60 -22.15 -7.24
C ILE A 148 -0.52 -23.62 -6.82
N ASP A 149 0.64 -24.04 -6.32
CA ASP A 149 0.90 -25.40 -5.87
C ASP A 149 1.76 -25.43 -4.59
N ASP A 150 2.12 -26.62 -4.12
CA ASP A 150 2.87 -26.81 -2.87
C ASP A 150 4.32 -26.24 -2.94
N ASP A 151 4.83 -25.92 -4.13
CA ASP A 151 6.09 -25.22 -4.32
C ASP A 151 5.90 -23.69 -4.35
N THR A 152 4.67 -23.17 -4.29
CA THR A 152 4.40 -21.73 -4.29
C THR A 152 4.73 -21.14 -2.93
N SER A 153 5.55 -20.10 -2.88
CA SER A 153 5.86 -19.33 -1.67
C SER A 153 5.03 -18.06 -1.58
N VAL A 154 4.73 -17.44 -2.73
CA VAL A 154 4.06 -16.13 -2.79
C VAL A 154 3.07 -16.10 -3.96
N VAL A 155 1.87 -15.64 -3.69
CA VAL A 155 0.92 -15.14 -4.70
C VAL A 155 0.93 -13.62 -4.59
N CYS A 156 1.38 -12.94 -5.66
CA CYS A 156 1.52 -11.48 -5.69
C CYS A 156 0.69 -10.89 -6.82
N LEU A 157 -0.37 -10.14 -6.47
CA LEU A 157 -1.38 -9.66 -7.42
C LEU A 157 -1.69 -8.18 -7.21
N SER A 158 -2.06 -7.48 -8.29
CA SER A 158 -2.84 -6.25 -8.18
C SER A 158 -4.28 -6.61 -7.84
N HIS A 159 -4.92 -5.94 -6.86
CA HIS A 159 -6.36 -6.15 -6.59
C HIS A 159 -7.21 -5.74 -7.79
N VAL A 160 -6.84 -4.65 -8.46
CA VAL A 160 -7.40 -4.19 -9.73
C VAL A 160 -6.26 -4.02 -10.73
N GLU A 161 -6.38 -4.65 -11.88
CA GLU A 161 -5.40 -4.52 -12.95
C GLU A 161 -5.44 -3.12 -13.57
N TRP A 162 -4.27 -2.48 -13.67
CA TRP A 162 -4.15 -1.09 -14.11
C TRP A 162 -4.53 -0.88 -15.58
N GLY A 163 -4.35 -1.89 -16.41
CA GLY A 163 -4.58 -1.81 -17.86
C GLY A 163 -5.98 -2.22 -18.28
N SER A 164 -6.60 -3.20 -17.62
CA SER A 164 -7.91 -3.75 -17.96
C SER A 164 -9.02 -3.34 -16.99
N GLY A 165 -8.67 -2.96 -15.76
CA GLY A 165 -9.63 -2.73 -14.69
C GLY A 165 -10.23 -4.01 -14.12
N GLN A 166 -9.68 -5.19 -14.46
CA GLN A 166 -10.13 -6.46 -13.90
C GLN A 166 -9.91 -6.48 -12.38
N VAL A 167 -10.95 -6.88 -11.66
CA VAL A 167 -10.92 -7.01 -10.18
C VAL A 167 -10.77 -8.49 -9.82
N PHE A 168 -9.81 -8.81 -8.95
CA PHE A 168 -9.64 -10.16 -8.43
C PHE A 168 -10.33 -10.34 -7.08
N ASP A 169 -10.90 -11.54 -6.86
CA ASP A 169 -11.43 -11.97 -5.57
C ASP A 169 -10.26 -12.28 -4.62
N LEU A 170 -9.96 -11.33 -3.73
CA LEU A 170 -8.84 -11.46 -2.79
C LEU A 170 -8.97 -12.66 -1.88
N LYS A 171 -10.21 -12.98 -1.43
CA LYS A 171 -10.42 -14.13 -0.55
C LYS A 171 -10.12 -15.45 -1.26
N ARG A 172 -10.55 -15.62 -2.51
CA ARG A 172 -10.27 -16.79 -3.32
C ARG A 172 -8.77 -17.08 -3.38
N PHE A 173 -7.99 -16.06 -3.72
CA PHE A 173 -6.55 -16.23 -3.91
C PHE A 173 -5.79 -16.36 -2.58
N ALA A 174 -6.23 -15.70 -1.51
CA ALA A 174 -5.67 -15.89 -0.18
C ALA A 174 -5.94 -17.31 0.33
N ASP A 175 -7.18 -17.81 0.24
CA ASP A 175 -7.54 -19.16 0.65
C ASP A 175 -6.74 -20.22 -0.13
N THR A 176 -6.58 -20.04 -1.46
CA THR A 176 -5.78 -20.96 -2.28
C THR A 176 -4.30 -20.91 -1.96
N ALA A 177 -3.73 -19.70 -1.78
CA ALA A 177 -2.34 -19.54 -1.36
C ALA A 177 -2.09 -20.26 -0.02
N HIS A 178 -2.92 -20.01 0.98
CA HIS A 178 -2.79 -20.62 2.31
C HIS A 178 -2.95 -22.15 2.29
N LYS A 179 -3.83 -22.68 1.46
CA LYS A 179 -3.98 -24.13 1.29
C LYS A 179 -2.69 -24.82 0.86
N HIS A 180 -1.85 -24.11 0.11
CA HIS A 180 -0.54 -24.57 -0.39
C HIS A 180 0.64 -24.05 0.45
N GLY A 181 0.38 -23.35 1.57
CA GLY A 181 1.43 -22.81 2.45
C GLY A 181 2.11 -21.54 1.93
N ALA A 182 1.57 -20.94 0.88
CA ALA A 182 2.02 -19.66 0.31
C ALA A 182 1.39 -18.47 1.04
N ILE A 183 2.02 -17.30 0.93
CA ILE A 183 1.44 -16.02 1.35
C ILE A 183 0.77 -15.32 0.18
N CYS A 184 -0.26 -14.51 0.48
CA CYS A 184 -0.99 -13.69 -0.50
C CYS A 184 -0.68 -12.21 -0.27
N VAL A 185 -0.03 -11.56 -1.24
CA VAL A 185 0.42 -10.16 -1.20
C VAL A 185 -0.28 -9.36 -2.30
N ILE A 186 -0.87 -8.24 -1.92
CA ILE A 186 -1.74 -7.45 -2.79
C ILE A 186 -1.19 -6.03 -2.99
N ASP A 187 -1.12 -5.60 -4.23
CA ASP A 187 -1.03 -4.19 -4.59
C ASP A 187 -2.45 -3.62 -4.75
N ALA A 188 -2.82 -2.72 -3.86
CA ALA A 188 -4.11 -2.07 -3.83
C ALA A 188 -4.09 -0.64 -4.42
N THR A 189 -3.04 -0.26 -5.12
CA THR A 189 -2.89 1.11 -5.66
C THR A 189 -4.01 1.51 -6.61
N GLN A 190 -4.65 0.55 -7.27
CA GLN A 190 -5.82 0.81 -8.13
C GLN A 190 -7.16 0.59 -7.42
N SER A 191 -7.19 0.12 -6.18
CA SER A 191 -8.44 -0.17 -5.47
C SER A 191 -8.62 0.63 -4.17
N ALA A 192 -7.53 0.92 -3.44
CA ALA A 192 -7.61 1.68 -2.19
C ALA A 192 -8.22 3.07 -2.44
N GLY A 193 -9.29 3.38 -1.72
CA GLY A 193 -10.06 4.62 -1.86
C GLY A 193 -11.29 4.52 -2.79
N GLN A 194 -11.40 3.45 -3.60
CA GLN A 194 -12.57 3.25 -4.47
C GLN A 194 -13.29 1.91 -4.29
N ILE A 195 -12.61 0.88 -3.82
CA ILE A 195 -13.19 -0.44 -3.53
C ILE A 195 -12.88 -0.78 -2.08
N PRO A 196 -13.85 -1.25 -1.28
CA PRO A 196 -13.61 -1.70 0.08
C PRO A 196 -12.59 -2.84 0.12
N ILE A 197 -11.66 -2.75 1.06
CA ILE A 197 -10.66 -3.78 1.33
C ILE A 197 -10.79 -4.16 2.80
N ASP A 198 -11.10 -5.44 3.05
CA ASP A 198 -11.22 -6.00 4.39
C ASP A 198 -10.22 -7.13 4.55
N VAL A 199 -9.08 -6.81 5.17
CA VAL A 199 -7.99 -7.79 5.36
C VAL A 199 -8.35 -8.90 6.33
N GLN A 200 -9.30 -8.65 7.26
CA GLN A 200 -9.78 -9.68 8.18
C GLN A 200 -10.69 -10.69 7.48
N ALA A 201 -11.56 -10.21 6.59
CA ALA A 201 -12.48 -11.07 5.85
C ALA A 201 -11.80 -11.83 4.71
N THR A 202 -10.85 -11.21 4.04
CA THR A 202 -10.13 -11.79 2.90
C THR A 202 -9.00 -12.72 3.30
N GLY A 203 -8.35 -12.43 4.45
CA GLY A 203 -7.21 -13.21 4.94
C GLY A 203 -5.90 -12.95 4.20
N VAL A 204 -5.79 -11.91 3.38
CA VAL A 204 -4.54 -11.55 2.71
C VAL A 204 -3.43 -11.22 3.71
N ASP A 205 -2.19 -11.55 3.39
CA ASP A 205 -1.06 -11.40 4.33
C ASP A 205 -0.41 -10.02 4.29
N ALA A 206 -0.48 -9.35 3.15
CA ALA A 206 -0.05 -7.95 3.01
C ALA A 206 -0.84 -7.23 1.93
N VAL A 207 -1.11 -5.94 2.17
CA VAL A 207 -1.75 -5.03 1.20
C VAL A 207 -0.95 -3.75 1.16
N ALA A 208 -0.32 -3.43 0.03
CA ALA A 208 0.40 -2.19 -0.16
C ALA A 208 -0.34 -1.25 -1.12
N THR A 209 -0.22 0.06 -0.93
CA THR A 209 -0.85 1.07 -1.79
C THR A 209 -0.05 2.37 -1.83
N SER A 210 -0.14 3.08 -2.95
CA SER A 210 0.28 4.47 -3.08
C SER A 210 -0.91 5.42 -2.87
N THR A 211 -0.64 6.67 -2.51
CA THR A 211 -1.71 7.64 -2.17
C THR A 211 -2.22 8.46 -3.35
N TYR A 212 -1.44 8.64 -4.43
CA TYR A 212 -1.65 9.63 -5.48
C TYR A 212 -2.68 9.26 -6.56
N LYS A 213 -3.32 8.10 -6.46
CA LYS A 213 -4.39 7.68 -7.38
C LYS A 213 -5.76 7.85 -6.74
N TRP A 214 -6.45 6.77 -6.47
CA TRP A 214 -7.82 6.75 -5.96
C TRP A 214 -7.97 7.24 -4.52
N LEU A 215 -6.86 7.31 -3.77
CA LEU A 215 -6.83 7.96 -2.46
C LEU A 215 -6.74 9.49 -2.54
N CYS A 216 -6.62 10.08 -3.75
CA CYS A 216 -6.59 11.52 -3.97
C CYS A 216 -5.51 12.26 -3.17
N GLY A 217 -4.47 11.55 -2.76
CA GLY A 217 -3.36 12.05 -1.94
C GLY A 217 -2.17 12.53 -2.78
N PRO A 218 -1.08 12.96 -2.12
CA PRO A 218 0.14 13.39 -2.78
C PRO A 218 1.00 12.22 -3.28
N PHE A 219 1.96 12.51 -4.15
CA PHE A 219 3.10 11.62 -4.40
C PHE A 219 4.02 11.55 -3.18
N GLY A 220 4.86 10.51 -3.11
CA GLY A 220 5.91 10.38 -2.09
C GLY A 220 5.43 9.75 -0.78
N THR A 221 4.29 9.06 -0.79
CA THR A 221 3.76 8.32 0.35
C THR A 221 3.14 7.01 -0.12
N GLY A 222 3.43 5.94 0.58
CA GLY A 222 2.79 4.63 0.45
C GLY A 222 2.48 4.05 1.82
N MET A 223 1.51 3.14 1.88
CA MET A 223 1.06 2.50 3.10
C MET A 223 0.97 0.99 2.87
N MET A 224 1.19 0.21 3.93
CA MET A 224 1.12 -1.24 3.85
C MET A 224 0.51 -1.83 5.12
N TYR A 225 -0.48 -2.70 4.93
CA TYR A 225 -0.87 -3.68 5.94
C TYR A 225 0.08 -4.86 5.89
N VAL A 226 0.50 -5.35 7.04
CA VAL A 226 1.37 -6.52 7.21
C VAL A 226 0.77 -7.43 8.27
N SER A 227 0.45 -8.67 7.92
CA SER A 227 -0.11 -9.62 8.88
C SER A 227 0.84 -9.90 10.05
N PRO A 228 0.33 -10.27 11.24
CA PRO A 228 1.16 -10.56 12.40
C PRO A 228 2.24 -11.63 12.15
N GLU A 229 1.99 -12.58 11.25
CA GLU A 229 2.98 -13.59 10.86
C GLU A 229 4.15 -12.98 10.08
N LEU A 230 3.86 -12.09 9.12
CA LEU A 230 4.88 -11.41 8.33
C LEU A 230 5.65 -10.35 9.15
N GLN A 231 5.05 -9.81 10.21
CA GLN A 231 5.74 -8.92 11.15
C GLN A 231 6.89 -9.60 11.90
N LYS A 232 6.94 -10.95 11.95
CA LYS A 232 8.04 -11.70 12.56
C LYS A 232 9.30 -11.71 11.69
N LEU A 233 9.17 -11.37 10.40
CA LEU A 233 10.28 -11.34 9.46
C LEU A 233 11.09 -10.04 9.59
N SER A 234 12.36 -10.10 9.21
CA SER A 234 13.23 -8.93 9.17
C SER A 234 13.00 -8.15 7.88
N PRO A 235 12.57 -6.87 7.93
CA PRO A 235 12.41 -6.05 6.72
C PRO A 235 13.69 -5.99 5.87
N GLY A 236 13.53 -5.92 4.56
CA GLY A 236 14.65 -5.76 3.64
C GLY A 236 15.28 -4.37 3.68
N ILE A 237 14.54 -3.37 4.15
CA ILE A 237 15.01 -1.99 4.34
C ILE A 237 14.75 -1.62 5.79
N ILE A 238 15.81 -1.25 6.49
CA ILE A 238 15.75 -0.85 7.91
C ILE A 238 16.48 0.48 8.12
N GLY A 239 16.13 1.15 9.19
CA GLY A 239 16.79 2.37 9.65
C GLY A 239 16.35 2.70 11.07
N TRP A 240 16.60 3.91 11.53
CA TRP A 240 16.40 4.29 12.91
C TRP A 240 14.96 4.15 13.42
N ARG A 241 13.95 4.36 12.55
CA ARG A 241 12.53 4.16 12.92
C ARG A 241 12.12 2.70 13.00
N SER A 242 12.88 1.78 12.41
CA SER A 242 12.61 0.34 12.50
C SER A 242 12.95 -0.23 13.89
N HIS A 243 13.65 0.55 14.72
CA HIS A 243 14.01 0.16 16.08
C HIS A 243 12.80 0.22 17.02
N LYS A 244 12.75 -0.67 18.00
CA LYS A 244 11.70 -0.77 19.00
C LYS A 244 11.53 0.53 19.80
N ASP A 245 12.64 1.15 20.20
CA ASP A 245 12.72 2.50 20.69
C ASP A 245 13.43 3.36 19.64
N MET A 246 12.66 4.02 18.78
CA MET A 246 13.21 4.80 17.67
C MET A 246 14.10 5.98 18.13
N TRP A 247 14.05 6.36 19.39
CA TRP A 247 14.89 7.41 19.98
C TRP A 247 16.16 6.88 20.66
N ASP A 248 16.37 5.55 20.65
CA ASP A 248 17.63 4.96 21.07
C ASP A 248 18.68 5.06 19.93
N PHE A 249 19.46 6.11 19.97
CA PHE A 249 20.51 6.38 18.97
C PHE A 249 21.85 5.69 19.26
N GLN A 250 21.84 4.58 20.01
CA GLN A 250 23.04 3.77 20.24
C GLN A 250 23.29 2.86 19.04
N GLY A 251 24.25 3.21 18.17
CA GLY A 251 24.50 2.54 16.90
C GLY A 251 25.07 1.11 16.99
N ASP A 252 25.42 0.64 18.18
CA ASP A 252 25.96 -0.70 18.43
C ASP A 252 24.92 -1.73 18.91
N ARG A 253 23.66 -1.34 19.02
CA ARG A 253 22.53 -2.22 19.38
C ARG A 253 21.31 -1.92 18.52
N PHE A 254 20.60 -2.98 18.18
CA PHE A 254 19.38 -2.87 17.38
C PHE A 254 18.39 -3.96 17.76
N GLU A 255 17.16 -3.54 18.04
CA GLU A 255 16.01 -4.41 18.24
C GLU A 255 14.87 -3.94 17.33
N TYR A 256 14.25 -4.85 16.60
CA TYR A 256 13.10 -4.50 15.75
C TYR A 256 11.89 -4.06 16.57
N ALA A 257 11.14 -3.10 16.06
CA ALA A 257 9.79 -2.83 16.55
C ALA A 257 8.93 -4.11 16.51
N ASP A 258 8.06 -4.29 17.49
CA ASP A 258 7.23 -5.50 17.64
C ASP A 258 5.99 -5.50 16.72
N SER A 259 5.85 -4.52 15.84
CA SER A 259 4.72 -4.26 14.97
C SER A 259 5.16 -3.99 13.52
N ALA A 260 4.19 -3.72 12.62
CA ALA A 260 4.49 -3.33 11.23
C ALA A 260 5.37 -2.06 11.14
N LYS A 261 5.47 -1.25 12.20
CA LYS A 261 6.39 -0.09 12.27
C LYS A 261 7.84 -0.45 11.98
N ARG A 262 8.26 -1.71 12.12
CA ARG A 262 9.59 -2.16 11.69
C ARG A 262 9.89 -1.92 10.21
N TYR A 263 8.84 -1.75 9.37
CA TYR A 263 8.96 -1.41 7.95
C TYR A 263 9.07 0.11 7.70
N GLU A 264 8.89 0.94 8.74
CA GLU A 264 9.16 2.39 8.69
C GLU A 264 10.65 2.60 8.94
N PHE A 265 11.41 2.92 7.89
CA PHE A 265 12.87 2.82 7.98
C PHE A 265 13.58 4.11 8.44
N GLY A 266 13.00 5.30 8.26
CA GLY A 266 13.73 6.52 8.59
C GLY A 266 12.96 7.80 8.36
N THR A 267 13.67 8.90 8.29
CA THR A 267 13.11 10.21 7.95
C THR A 267 12.48 10.17 6.56
N MET A 268 11.23 10.53 6.49
CA MET A 268 10.42 10.47 5.27
C MET A 268 9.82 11.85 4.96
N ALA A 269 9.06 11.94 3.87
CA ALA A 269 8.39 13.16 3.47
C ALA A 269 7.14 13.41 4.36
N TYR A 270 7.32 13.81 5.61
CA TYR A 270 6.25 13.97 6.60
C TYR A 270 5.11 14.88 6.12
N GLY A 271 5.43 15.96 5.41
CA GLY A 271 4.41 16.83 4.83
C GLY A 271 3.45 16.09 3.90
N THR A 272 3.94 15.12 3.12
CA THR A 272 3.08 14.32 2.25
C THR A 272 2.23 13.32 3.03
N ALA A 273 2.72 12.80 4.15
CA ALA A 273 1.92 11.96 5.05
C ALA A 273 0.75 12.76 5.66
N LEU A 274 0.97 14.01 6.06
CA LEU A 274 -0.10 14.90 6.53
C LEU A 274 -1.18 15.11 5.46
N GLY A 275 -0.77 15.42 4.22
CA GLY A 275 -1.70 15.58 3.10
C GLY A 275 -2.46 14.30 2.77
N ALA A 276 -1.80 13.14 2.80
CA ALA A 276 -2.41 11.84 2.60
C ALA A 276 -3.44 11.49 3.69
N THR A 277 -3.16 11.85 4.94
CA THR A 277 -4.08 11.67 6.07
C THR A 277 -5.38 12.43 5.86
N VAL A 278 -5.29 13.71 5.41
CA VAL A 278 -6.47 14.53 5.08
C VAL A 278 -7.30 13.87 3.99
N SER A 279 -6.69 13.45 2.90
CA SER A 279 -7.37 12.76 1.80
C SER A 279 -8.03 11.45 2.24
N ALA A 280 -7.31 10.60 2.96
CA ALA A 280 -7.82 9.31 3.41
C ALA A 280 -9.04 9.47 4.34
N ASN A 281 -8.97 10.39 5.31
CA ASN A 281 -10.09 10.66 6.20
C ASN A 281 -11.31 11.22 5.45
N TYR A 282 -11.12 12.11 4.47
CA TYR A 282 -12.20 12.62 3.63
C TYR A 282 -12.94 11.48 2.89
N LEU A 283 -12.21 10.51 2.32
CA LEU A 283 -12.82 9.38 1.64
C LEU A 283 -13.54 8.44 2.62
N LEU A 284 -12.99 8.24 3.81
CA LEU A 284 -13.63 7.50 4.90
C LEU A 284 -14.94 8.17 5.35
N ASP A 285 -14.99 9.50 5.45
CA ASP A 285 -16.19 10.25 5.81
C ASP A 285 -17.30 10.13 4.74
N ILE A 286 -16.94 9.99 3.45
CA ILE A 286 -17.88 9.68 2.36
C ILE A 286 -18.37 8.23 2.44
N SER A 287 -17.56 7.31 2.95
CA SER A 287 -17.63 5.85 2.92
C SER A 287 -17.15 5.25 1.60
N ILE A 288 -16.20 4.34 1.70
CA ILE A 288 -15.64 3.65 0.52
C ILE A 288 -16.71 2.80 -0.17
N GLU A 289 -17.65 2.20 0.58
CA GLU A 289 -18.79 1.46 0.02
C GLU A 289 -19.70 2.36 -0.82
N SER A 290 -19.92 3.61 -0.37
CA SER A 290 -20.69 4.59 -1.13
C SER A 290 -20.00 4.98 -2.42
N ILE A 291 -18.67 5.13 -2.39
CA ILE A 291 -17.85 5.40 -3.57
C ILE A 291 -17.91 4.22 -4.54
N ALA A 292 -17.67 3.01 -4.06
CA ALA A 292 -17.72 1.80 -4.88
C ALA A 292 -19.07 1.57 -5.55
N LYS A 293 -20.15 1.88 -4.85
CA LYS A 293 -21.52 1.80 -5.41
C LYS A 293 -21.78 2.87 -6.47
N HIS A 294 -21.10 4.01 -6.38
CA HIS A 294 -21.27 5.12 -7.33
C HIS A 294 -20.51 4.87 -8.63
N ASN A 295 -19.34 4.26 -8.55
CA ASN A 295 -18.48 3.92 -9.69
C ASN A 295 -19.00 2.69 -10.46
#